data_97e56b50ae88d114c09c0d906d056679
#
_entry.id   97e56b50ae88d114c09c0d906d056679
#
_cell.length_a   1.000
_cell.length_b   1.000
_cell.length_c   1.000
_cell.angle_alpha   90.00
_cell.angle_beta   90.00
_cell.angle_gamma   90.00
#
_symmetry.space_group_name_H-M   'P 1'
#
loop_
_entity.id
_entity.type
_entity.pdbx_description
1 polymer ?
#
loop_
_entity_poly.entity_id
_entity_poly.type
_entity_poly.pdbx_seq_one_letter_code
_entity_poly.pdbx_strand_id
1 'polypeptide(L)'
;MRPLLQALRKGTSVGIVMDRRVDSGKDVALFGQPKPTTLVPARLALRHGFDLVPIRVERLQGARFRVTFHPPVAVPAGDDEIARAVCMTESVHALFEQWIRERPGDWFCSKRLWPKSAYAVRRGRVQQAAATTSPANPSPARELTDG
;
A
#
# COMPACT_ATOMS: atom_id res chain seq x y z
N MET A 1 6.62 -11.65 -20.18
CA MET A 1 7.28 -12.51 -19.15
C MET A 1 8.64 -13.07 -19.62
N ARG A 2 8.77 -13.66 -20.83
CA ARG A 2 10.04 -14.25 -21.34
C ARG A 2 11.26 -13.29 -21.32
N PRO A 3 11.16 -12.01 -21.77
CA PRO A 3 12.32 -11.10 -21.75
C PRO A 3 12.81 -10.80 -20.33
N LEU A 4 11.89 -10.66 -19.35
CA LEU A 4 12.20 -10.43 -17.96
C LEU A 4 13.02 -11.59 -17.34
N LEU A 5 12.55 -12.83 -17.55
CA LEU A 5 13.27 -14.02 -17.10
C LEU A 5 14.65 -14.16 -17.77
N GLN A 6 14.74 -13.81 -19.04
CA GLN A 6 16.02 -13.84 -19.75
C GLN A 6 17.03 -12.82 -19.19
N ALA A 7 16.57 -11.61 -18.84
CA ALA A 7 17.39 -10.60 -18.19
C ALA A 7 17.90 -11.08 -16.81
N LEU A 8 16.98 -11.60 -15.98
CA LEU A 8 17.31 -12.13 -14.66
C LEU A 8 18.32 -13.27 -14.72
N ARG A 9 18.14 -14.23 -15.66
CA ARG A 9 19.10 -15.34 -15.86
C ARG A 9 20.48 -14.89 -16.33
N LYS A 10 20.58 -13.73 -16.96
CA LYS A 10 21.86 -13.10 -17.34
C LYS A 10 22.49 -12.29 -16.21
N GLY A 11 21.94 -12.34 -14.99
CA GLY A 11 22.43 -11.59 -13.83
C GLY A 11 22.00 -10.12 -13.82
N THR A 12 21.06 -9.72 -14.68
CA THR A 12 20.54 -8.35 -14.69
C THR A 12 19.46 -8.20 -13.63
N SER A 13 19.59 -7.23 -12.72
CA SER A 13 18.54 -6.88 -11.78
C SER A 13 17.38 -6.19 -12.49
N VAL A 14 16.15 -6.41 -11.99
CA VAL A 14 14.94 -5.85 -12.58
C VAL A 14 14.14 -5.11 -11.51
N GLY A 15 13.85 -3.84 -11.77
CA GLY A 15 12.98 -3.02 -10.91
C GLY A 15 11.52 -3.22 -11.28
N ILE A 16 10.67 -3.48 -10.27
CA ILE A 16 9.22 -3.66 -10.43
C ILE A 16 8.49 -2.78 -9.42
N VAL A 17 7.55 -1.98 -9.91
CA VAL A 17 6.69 -1.15 -9.07
C VAL A 17 5.56 -2.01 -8.51
N MET A 18 5.49 -2.19 -7.19
CA MET A 18 4.54 -3.09 -6.50
C MET A 18 3.40 -2.36 -5.78
N ASP A 19 3.48 -1.06 -5.61
CA ASP A 19 2.43 -0.26 -4.94
C ASP A 19 1.21 -0.01 -5.83
N ARG A 20 1.27 -0.28 -7.13
CA ARG A 20 0.15 -0.13 -8.06
C ARG A 20 -0.89 -1.24 -7.89
N ARG A 21 -2.15 -0.88 -8.14
CA ARG A 21 -3.24 -1.86 -8.31
C ARG A 21 -3.05 -2.64 -9.61
N VAL A 22 -3.23 -3.95 -9.53
CA VAL A 22 -3.26 -4.88 -10.67
C VAL A 22 -4.56 -5.68 -10.59
N ASP A 23 -5.54 -5.38 -11.45
CA ASP A 23 -6.91 -5.93 -11.37
C ASP A 23 -6.97 -7.46 -11.48
N SER A 24 -6.03 -8.08 -12.19
CA SER A 24 -5.87 -9.54 -12.28
C SER A 24 -5.02 -10.14 -11.15
N GLY A 25 -4.59 -9.33 -10.18
CA GLY A 25 -3.78 -9.76 -9.05
C GLY A 25 -4.58 -10.46 -7.95
N LYS A 26 -3.88 -10.92 -6.94
CA LYS A 26 -4.47 -11.41 -5.69
C LYS A 26 -4.72 -10.23 -4.74
N ASP A 27 -5.76 -10.36 -3.93
CA ASP A 27 -5.97 -9.43 -2.83
C ASP A 27 -4.92 -9.67 -1.75
N VAL A 28 -4.08 -8.65 -1.53
CA VAL A 28 -3.06 -8.62 -0.48
C VAL A 28 -3.29 -7.36 0.35
N ALA A 29 -3.23 -7.48 1.67
CA ALA A 29 -3.50 -6.35 2.55
C ALA A 29 -2.51 -5.19 2.33
N LEU A 30 -3.05 -3.97 2.26
CA LEU A 30 -2.31 -2.72 2.36
C LEU A 30 -3.14 -1.74 3.19
N PHE A 31 -2.59 -1.24 4.30
CA PHE A 31 -3.31 -0.46 5.32
C PHE A 31 -4.57 -1.19 5.84
N GLY A 32 -4.46 -2.50 6.05
CA GLY A 32 -5.56 -3.35 6.53
C GLY A 32 -6.71 -3.51 5.55
N GLN A 33 -6.55 -3.12 4.29
CA GLN A 33 -7.56 -3.26 3.25
C GLN A 33 -7.06 -4.15 2.11
N PRO A 34 -7.88 -5.09 1.59
CA PRO A 34 -7.50 -5.92 0.48
C PRO A 34 -7.25 -5.06 -0.77
N LYS A 35 -6.07 -5.20 -1.36
CA LYS A 35 -5.64 -4.50 -2.57
C LYS A 35 -5.25 -5.53 -3.63
N PRO A 36 -5.85 -5.50 -4.83
CA PRO A 36 -5.43 -6.33 -5.94
C PRO A 36 -3.97 -6.05 -6.32
N THR A 37 -3.10 -7.04 -6.09
CA THR A 37 -1.64 -6.90 -6.18
C THR A 37 -1.04 -8.03 -7.00
N THR A 38 -0.01 -7.72 -7.80
CA THR A 38 0.74 -8.73 -8.52
C THR A 38 1.62 -9.55 -7.57
N LEU A 39 1.58 -10.88 -7.70
CA LEU A 39 2.51 -11.77 -7.00
C LEU A 39 3.74 -12.13 -7.85
N VAL A 40 3.88 -11.54 -9.04
CA VAL A 40 4.95 -11.90 -9.99
C VAL A 40 6.34 -11.77 -9.38
N PRO A 41 6.71 -10.69 -8.67
CA PRO A 41 8.05 -10.57 -8.09
C PRO A 41 8.35 -11.67 -7.06
N ALA A 42 7.42 -11.94 -6.14
CA ALA A 42 7.58 -12.99 -5.14
C ALA A 42 7.65 -14.39 -5.77
N ARG A 43 6.80 -14.67 -6.77
CA ARG A 43 6.83 -15.96 -7.48
C ARG A 43 8.11 -16.15 -8.30
N LEU A 44 8.68 -15.08 -8.86
CA LEU A 44 9.98 -15.16 -9.54
C LEU A 44 11.10 -15.49 -8.53
N ALA A 45 11.08 -14.85 -7.36
CA ALA A 45 12.01 -15.14 -6.28
C ALA A 45 11.91 -16.62 -5.86
N LEU A 46 10.71 -17.12 -5.58
CA LEU A 46 10.47 -18.50 -5.14
C LEU A 46 10.88 -19.54 -6.20
N ARG A 47 10.52 -19.32 -7.47
CA ARG A 47 10.74 -20.32 -8.54
C ARG A 47 12.17 -20.37 -9.05
N HIS A 48 12.90 -19.28 -8.95
CA HIS A 48 14.20 -19.16 -9.57
C HIS A 48 15.34 -18.85 -8.58
N GLY A 49 15.02 -18.77 -7.27
CA GLY A 49 16.01 -18.47 -6.24
C GLY A 49 16.56 -17.04 -6.32
N PHE A 50 15.78 -16.08 -6.85
CA PHE A 50 16.18 -14.68 -6.88
C PHE A 50 15.80 -13.96 -5.58
N ASP A 51 16.57 -12.97 -5.20
CA ASP A 51 16.24 -12.11 -4.09
C ASP A 51 15.13 -11.11 -4.45
N LEU A 52 14.14 -10.98 -3.57
CA LEU A 52 13.17 -9.89 -3.60
C LEU A 52 13.64 -8.79 -2.66
N VAL A 53 14.26 -7.75 -3.23
CA VAL A 53 14.86 -6.65 -2.47
C VAL A 53 13.94 -5.43 -2.52
N PRO A 54 13.36 -4.99 -1.37
CA PRO A 54 12.60 -3.76 -1.32
C PRO A 54 13.51 -2.54 -1.50
N ILE A 55 13.06 -1.58 -2.32
CA ILE A 55 13.81 -0.36 -2.61
C ILE A 55 12.96 0.84 -2.22
N ARG A 56 13.50 1.70 -1.34
CA ARG A 56 12.91 2.98 -0.98
C ARG A 56 13.57 4.11 -1.76
N VAL A 57 12.75 4.97 -2.36
CA VAL A 57 13.20 6.19 -3.01
C VAL A 57 12.62 7.39 -2.27
N GLU A 58 13.47 8.24 -1.71
CA GLU A 58 13.09 9.44 -0.99
C GLU A 58 13.54 10.67 -1.76
N ARG A 59 12.63 11.61 -2.00
CA ARG A 59 13.01 12.90 -2.56
C ARG A 59 13.63 13.77 -1.48
N LEU A 60 14.82 14.27 -1.75
CA LEU A 60 15.51 15.25 -0.91
C LEU A 60 15.20 16.66 -1.42
N GLN A 61 16.09 17.59 -1.22
CA GLN A 61 15.93 18.96 -1.70
C GLN A 61 16.20 19.07 -3.21
N GLY A 62 15.30 19.73 -3.93
CA GLY A 62 15.41 19.91 -5.39
C GLY A 62 15.23 18.60 -6.17
N ALA A 63 16.14 18.31 -7.08
CA ALA A 63 16.15 17.10 -7.90
C ALA A 63 17.07 15.98 -7.36
N ARG A 64 17.35 16.00 -6.06
CA ARG A 64 18.17 14.97 -5.40
C ARG A 64 17.28 13.91 -4.79
N PHE A 65 17.71 12.66 -4.91
CA PHE A 65 17.02 11.49 -4.36
C PHE A 65 17.98 10.64 -3.54
N ARG A 66 17.46 10.02 -2.49
CA ARG A 66 18.12 8.94 -1.77
C ARG A 66 17.45 7.64 -2.19
N VAL A 67 18.26 6.67 -2.62
CA VAL A 67 17.81 5.32 -2.93
C VAL A 67 18.38 4.38 -1.89
N THR A 68 17.53 3.69 -1.17
CA THR A 68 17.92 2.74 -0.12
C THR A 68 17.48 1.34 -0.52
N PHE A 69 18.43 0.42 -0.61
CA PHE A 69 18.18 -1.01 -0.79
C PHE A 69 18.07 -1.64 0.59
N HIS A 70 16.95 -2.29 0.86
CA HIS A 70 16.70 -3.00 2.11
C HIS A 70 17.16 -4.46 2.00
N PRO A 71 17.31 -5.17 3.13
CA PRO A 71 17.58 -6.60 3.09
C PRO A 71 16.53 -7.36 2.26
N PRO A 72 16.93 -8.46 1.60
CA PRO A 72 15.99 -9.31 0.89
C PRO A 72 14.85 -9.79 1.80
N VAL A 73 13.65 -9.87 1.23
CA VAL A 73 12.48 -10.42 1.93
C VAL A 73 12.74 -11.90 2.24
N ALA A 74 12.52 -12.29 3.50
CA ALA A 74 12.65 -13.68 3.90
C ALA A 74 11.70 -14.59 3.11
N VAL A 75 12.20 -15.75 2.71
CA VAL A 75 11.40 -16.77 2.03
C VAL A 75 10.67 -17.59 3.09
N PRO A 76 9.30 -17.59 3.13
CA PRO A 76 8.57 -18.37 4.10
C PRO A 76 8.72 -19.88 3.86
N ALA A 77 8.65 -20.69 4.92
CA ALA A 77 8.55 -22.13 4.83
C ALA A 77 7.18 -22.56 4.28
N GLY A 78 7.09 -23.81 3.79
CA GLY A 78 5.85 -24.44 3.31
C GLY A 78 5.90 -24.81 1.84
N ASP A 79 4.91 -25.59 1.40
CA ASP A 79 4.87 -26.18 0.05
C ASP A 79 3.94 -25.40 -0.91
N ASP A 80 3.01 -24.59 -0.37
CA ASP A 80 2.11 -23.77 -1.20
C ASP A 80 2.83 -22.51 -1.70
N GLU A 81 3.22 -22.55 -2.97
CA GLU A 81 3.86 -21.40 -3.66
C GLU A 81 3.03 -20.12 -3.56
N ILE A 82 1.70 -20.24 -3.68
CA ILE A 82 0.83 -19.05 -3.70
C ILE A 82 0.78 -18.43 -2.31
N ALA A 83 0.58 -19.23 -1.26
CA ALA A 83 0.59 -18.74 0.12
C ALA A 83 1.93 -18.09 0.48
N ARG A 84 3.04 -18.71 0.10
CA ARG A 84 4.39 -18.14 0.29
C ARG A 84 4.58 -16.83 -0.45
N ALA A 85 4.13 -16.74 -1.71
CA ALA A 85 4.20 -15.51 -2.49
C ALA A 85 3.33 -14.38 -1.91
N VAL A 86 2.16 -14.70 -1.36
CA VAL A 86 1.31 -13.75 -0.63
C VAL A 86 2.05 -13.23 0.60
N CYS A 87 2.59 -14.11 1.44
CA CYS A 87 3.33 -13.76 2.65
C CYS A 87 4.54 -12.84 2.35
N MET A 88 5.33 -13.15 1.31
CA MET A 88 6.41 -12.28 0.86
C MET A 88 5.91 -10.91 0.40
N THR A 89 4.77 -10.86 -0.30
CA THR A 89 4.16 -9.61 -0.77
C THR A 89 3.62 -8.78 0.39
N GLU A 90 3.04 -9.41 1.42
CA GLU A 90 2.60 -8.76 2.67
C GLU A 90 3.78 -8.14 3.42
N SER A 91 4.92 -8.84 3.46
CA SER A 91 6.15 -8.29 4.05
C SER A 91 6.62 -7.01 3.33
N VAL A 92 6.55 -6.99 1.99
CA VAL A 92 6.84 -5.77 1.21
C VAL A 92 5.82 -4.67 1.49
N HIS A 93 4.52 -5.01 1.57
CA HIS A 93 3.47 -4.05 1.89
C HIS A 93 3.64 -3.44 3.28
N ALA A 94 4.05 -4.22 4.27
CA ALA A 94 4.34 -3.72 5.63
C ALA A 94 5.44 -2.65 5.62
N LEU A 95 6.51 -2.85 4.84
CA LEU A 95 7.55 -1.83 4.64
C LEU A 95 7.00 -0.59 3.93
N PHE A 96 6.19 -0.77 2.88
CA PHE A 96 5.56 0.36 2.19
C PHE A 96 4.64 1.16 3.12
N GLU A 97 3.85 0.49 3.95
CA GLU A 97 3.00 1.17 4.94
C GLU A 97 3.82 2.00 5.92
N GLN A 98 4.94 1.47 6.41
CA GLN A 98 5.84 2.20 7.28
C GLN A 98 6.36 3.46 6.58
N TRP A 99 6.93 3.33 5.38
CA TRP A 99 7.51 4.45 4.63
C TRP A 99 6.49 5.52 4.26
N ILE A 100 5.27 5.08 3.88
CA ILE A 100 4.17 6.00 3.57
C ILE A 100 3.70 6.74 4.81
N ARG A 101 3.64 6.09 6.01
CA ARG A 101 3.30 6.78 7.26
C ARG A 101 4.36 7.80 7.66
N GLU A 102 5.64 7.50 7.43
CA GLU A 102 6.73 8.43 7.71
C GLU A 102 6.69 9.66 6.79
N ARG A 103 6.39 9.46 5.50
CA ARG A 103 6.42 10.52 4.47
C ARG A 103 5.25 10.40 3.48
N PRO A 104 4.01 10.65 3.91
CA PRO A 104 2.83 10.43 3.05
C PRO A 104 2.82 11.31 1.79
N GLY A 105 3.45 12.49 1.83
CA GLY A 105 3.55 13.40 0.69
C GLY A 105 4.45 12.89 -0.45
N ASP A 106 5.32 11.93 -0.17
CA ASP A 106 6.21 11.35 -1.19
C ASP A 106 5.54 10.22 -1.98
N TRP A 107 4.38 9.73 -1.52
CA TRP A 107 3.69 8.64 -2.18
C TRP A 107 2.81 9.10 -3.33
N PHE A 108 3.19 8.72 -4.53
CA PHE A 108 2.44 9.05 -5.75
C PHE A 108 1.25 8.11 -5.95
N CYS A 109 0.15 8.38 -5.26
CA CYS A 109 -1.10 7.64 -5.34
C CYS A 109 -2.08 8.28 -6.32
N SER A 110 -1.78 8.24 -7.62
CA SER A 110 -2.60 8.89 -8.67
C SER A 110 -3.86 8.12 -9.04
N LYS A 111 -3.94 6.83 -8.72
CA LYS A 111 -5.06 5.95 -9.09
C LYS A 111 -5.68 5.30 -7.86
N ARG A 112 -6.95 4.93 -8.00
CA ARG A 112 -7.65 4.17 -6.96
C ARG A 112 -6.97 2.81 -6.75
N LEU A 113 -6.49 2.55 -5.55
CA LEU A 113 -5.80 1.33 -5.18
C LEU A 113 -6.74 0.23 -4.71
N TRP A 114 -7.80 0.60 -3.99
CA TRP A 114 -8.76 -0.34 -3.41
C TRP A 114 -10.07 -0.39 -4.22
N PRO A 115 -10.90 -1.42 -4.04
CA PRO A 115 -12.24 -1.51 -4.63
C PRO A 115 -13.11 -0.31 -4.22
N LYS A 116 -14.15 0.00 -5.02
CA LYS A 116 -15.08 1.11 -4.72
C LYS A 116 -15.75 0.98 -3.35
N SER A 117 -16.06 -0.25 -2.94
CA SER A 117 -16.64 -0.57 -1.64
C SER A 117 -15.81 -0.09 -0.44
N ALA A 118 -14.48 -0.21 -0.51
CA ALA A 118 -13.57 0.26 0.53
C ALA A 118 -13.67 1.78 0.76
N TYR A 119 -13.93 2.55 -0.30
CA TYR A 119 -14.10 4.01 -0.21
C TYR A 119 -15.50 4.40 0.30
N ALA A 120 -16.53 3.60 0.04
CA ALA A 120 -17.88 3.84 0.53
C ALA A 120 -17.96 3.74 2.06
N VAL A 121 -17.33 2.72 2.65
CA VAL A 121 -17.25 2.53 4.11
C VAL A 121 -16.56 3.72 4.79
N ARG A 122 -15.49 4.25 4.19
CA ARG A 122 -14.77 5.40 4.74
C ARG A 122 -15.62 6.68 4.70
N ARG A 123 -16.39 6.92 3.65
CA ARG A 123 -17.31 8.07 3.55
C ARG A 123 -18.37 8.02 4.65
N GLY A 124 -18.98 6.86 4.92
CA GLY A 124 -19.94 6.69 5.99
C GLY A 124 -19.35 6.99 7.38
N ARG A 125 -18.12 6.54 7.68
CA ARG A 125 -17.44 6.86 8.94
C ARG A 125 -17.13 8.34 9.12
N VAL A 126 -16.71 9.02 8.06
CA VAL A 126 -16.44 10.47 8.10
C VAL A 126 -17.72 11.26 8.32
N GLN A 127 -18.82 10.87 7.68
CA GLN A 127 -20.13 11.51 7.88
C GLN A 127 -20.68 11.29 9.29
N GLN A 128 -20.55 10.09 9.85
CA GLN A 128 -20.94 9.81 11.24
C GLN A 128 -20.10 10.59 12.25
N ALA A 129 -18.79 10.68 12.05
CA ALA A 129 -17.92 11.47 12.93
C ALA A 129 -18.24 12.97 12.86
N ALA A 130 -18.55 13.50 11.69
CA ALA A 130 -18.97 14.90 11.52
C ALA A 130 -20.33 15.19 12.16
N ALA A 131 -21.28 14.24 12.10
CA ALA A 131 -22.60 14.37 12.73
C ALA A 131 -22.54 14.36 14.27
N THR A 132 -21.57 13.63 14.86
CA THR A 132 -21.36 13.58 16.31
C THR A 132 -20.60 14.80 16.87
N THR A 133 -19.94 15.56 16.01
CA THR A 133 -19.11 16.74 16.43
C THR A 133 -19.85 18.05 16.24
N SER A 134 -21.11 18.06 15.75
CA SER A 134 -21.91 19.28 15.64
C SER A 134 -22.36 19.71 17.04
N PRO A 135 -21.92 20.88 17.57
CA PRO A 135 -22.38 21.38 18.85
C PRO A 135 -23.88 21.68 18.76
N ALA A 136 -24.63 21.17 19.72
CA ALA A 136 -26.05 21.52 19.90
C ALA A 136 -26.17 23.06 19.96
N ASN A 137 -26.87 23.62 19.00
CA ASN A 137 -27.19 25.05 18.97
C ASN A 137 -28.02 25.38 20.24
N PRO A 138 -27.55 26.23 21.18
CA PRO A 138 -28.38 26.61 22.33
C PRO A 138 -29.57 27.44 21.83
N SER A 139 -30.77 26.97 22.12
CA SER A 139 -32.05 27.67 21.89
C SER A 139 -31.96 29.07 22.47
N PRO A 140 -32.38 30.12 21.75
CA PRO A 140 -32.44 31.46 22.32
C PRO A 140 -33.47 31.50 23.46
N ALA A 141 -33.04 31.91 24.64
CA ALA A 141 -33.88 32.20 25.78
C ALA A 141 -34.94 33.27 25.39
N ARG A 142 -36.22 32.94 25.55
CA ARG A 142 -37.29 33.94 25.46
C ARG A 142 -37.13 34.86 26.67
N GLU A 143 -36.76 36.10 26.44
CA GLU A 143 -36.99 37.19 27.39
C GLU A 143 -38.47 37.43 27.51
N LEU A 144 -39.02 37.11 28.69
CA LEU A 144 -40.30 37.59 29.17
C LEU A 144 -40.06 39.01 29.68
N THR A 145 -40.48 40.00 28.95
CA THR A 145 -40.68 41.37 29.47
C THR A 145 -42.06 41.42 30.10
N ASP A 146 -42.10 41.41 31.41
CA ASP A 146 -43.21 41.92 32.22
C ASP A 146 -43.03 43.46 32.38
N GLY A 147 -44.20 44.19 32.24
CA GLY A 147 -44.24 45.62 32.54
C GLY A 147 -45.36 46.29 31.81
#